data_7a8cf294995ba5d2a7eb932a3807f125
#
_entry.id   7a8cf294995ba5d2a7eb932a3807f125
#
_cell.length_a   1.000
_cell.length_b   1.000
_cell.length_c   1.000
_cell.angle_alpha   90.00
_cell.angle_beta   90.00
_cell.angle_gamma   90.00
#
_symmetry.space_group_name_H-M   'P 1'
#
loop_
_entity.id
_entity.type
_entity.pdbx_description
1 polymer ?
#
loop_
_entity_poly.entity_id
_entity_poly.type
_entity_poly.pdbx_seq_one_letter_code
_entity_poly.pdbx_strand_id
1 'polypeptide(L)'
;MGPAVALVPRAAARRPRLVRAWTHWATSGDLVGLRVPAHDAGTGLSGSSLGDAQHGSSFVLDVFDAYAAGLVSNPNVIVAGSIGAGKSTIVKMQLERALRRGRRAVVIDPKGEYAELAALHGTVPVALGRDGWCSPFSSDDREARNLLRALFASAQGCAFTSDQHFALDEVWQRLATPRPARVLWSLYQLLSPYLDSPTPSAPRSLALILYRFIHGDLAGLFDGENDPLVFSGELVVLDLSAQWSSHSLSLAALSAVAAAQQVFTPGGELGYLVIDEAWALLSDVDALRWLQGSWKLARARGLSHVLVLHRWSDVAAAGDAGSAQRERAQGLLRECETAWLFRQPPDEAREMGVALGLVEREERYLRALPKGVALVRYGPHRSIVRVRPDENDLRFVDTDAAMRDTS
;
A
#
# COMPACT_ATOMS: atom_id res chain seq x y z
N MET A 1 27.04 -4.99 -78.86
CA MET A 1 25.72 -4.61 -78.39
C MET A 1 25.31 -5.62 -77.30
N GLY A 2 25.58 -5.30 -76.05
CA GLY A 2 25.21 -6.11 -74.90
C GLY A 2 23.94 -5.53 -74.27
N PRO A 3 23.05 -6.38 -73.65
CA PRO A 3 21.77 -5.92 -73.14
C PRO A 3 21.93 -5.12 -71.82
N ALA A 4 21.19 -4.04 -71.76
CA ALA A 4 21.09 -3.18 -70.53
C ALA A 4 20.37 -3.94 -69.42
N VAL A 5 20.97 -4.03 -68.27
CA VAL A 5 20.36 -4.56 -67.02
C VAL A 5 19.54 -3.44 -66.43
N ALA A 6 18.22 -3.58 -66.40
CA ALA A 6 17.28 -2.68 -65.72
C ALA A 6 17.41 -2.88 -64.20
N LEU A 7 17.84 -1.81 -63.50
CA LEU A 7 17.81 -1.75 -62.05
C LEU A 7 16.34 -1.53 -61.57
N VAL A 8 15.79 -2.55 -60.92
CA VAL A 8 14.51 -2.48 -60.20
C VAL A 8 14.73 -1.62 -58.94
N PRO A 9 13.94 -0.58 -58.72
CA PRO A 9 14.06 0.22 -57.49
C PRO A 9 13.60 -0.63 -56.30
N ARG A 10 14.54 -0.81 -55.37
CA ARG A 10 14.23 -1.42 -54.06
C ARG A 10 13.19 -0.55 -53.34
N ALA A 11 12.03 -1.13 -53.04
CA ALA A 11 11.04 -0.53 -52.18
C ALA A 11 11.72 -0.07 -50.87
N ALA A 12 11.64 1.23 -50.58
CA ALA A 12 12.13 1.79 -49.34
C ALA A 12 11.35 1.13 -48.17
N ALA A 13 12.03 0.24 -47.45
CA ALA A 13 11.50 -0.27 -46.21
C ALA A 13 11.20 0.92 -45.29
N ARG A 14 9.92 1.13 -44.96
CA ARG A 14 9.50 2.11 -43.97
C ARG A 14 10.20 1.74 -42.66
N ARG A 15 11.22 2.50 -42.30
CA ARG A 15 11.85 2.42 -40.96
C ARG A 15 10.76 2.66 -39.93
N PRO A 16 10.61 1.80 -38.94
CA PRO A 16 9.69 2.07 -37.84
C PRO A 16 10.05 3.43 -37.26
N ARG A 17 9.08 4.30 -37.07
CA ARG A 17 9.24 5.57 -36.37
C ARG A 17 9.67 5.20 -34.94
N LEU A 18 10.96 5.13 -34.70
CA LEU A 18 11.51 5.15 -33.37
C LEU A 18 10.97 6.39 -32.67
N VAL A 19 10.30 6.15 -31.55
CA VAL A 19 9.65 7.15 -30.73
C VAL A 19 10.66 8.28 -30.46
N ARG A 20 10.41 9.45 -31.00
CA ARG A 20 11.22 10.66 -30.90
C ARG A 20 11.25 11.25 -29.47
N ALA A 21 10.73 10.51 -28.47
CA ALA A 21 10.61 10.94 -27.08
C ALA A 21 11.90 10.86 -26.27
N TRP A 22 12.98 10.32 -26.85
CA TRP A 22 14.23 10.07 -26.14
C TRP A 22 15.40 10.75 -26.86
N THR A 23 15.36 12.07 -26.97
CA THR A 23 16.57 12.83 -27.30
C THR A 23 17.48 12.84 -26.08
N HIS A 24 18.37 11.87 -26.01
CA HIS A 24 19.41 11.82 -25.00
C HIS A 24 20.56 12.71 -25.40
N TRP A 25 20.78 13.75 -24.67
CA TRP A 25 22.09 14.40 -24.61
C TRP A 25 22.97 13.54 -23.71
N ALA A 26 23.69 12.59 -24.31
CA ALA A 26 24.61 11.73 -23.58
C ALA A 26 26.03 12.16 -23.90
N THR A 27 26.84 12.36 -22.87
CA THR A 27 28.29 12.51 -23.03
C THR A 27 28.93 11.13 -23.26
N SER A 28 30.17 11.07 -23.75
CA SER A 28 30.90 9.81 -23.87
C SER A 28 31.07 9.08 -22.53
N GLY A 29 31.08 9.81 -21.40
CA GLY A 29 31.03 9.24 -20.06
C GLY A 29 29.69 8.56 -19.72
N ASP A 30 28.56 9.08 -20.23
CA ASP A 30 27.27 8.47 -20.10
C ASP A 30 27.13 7.17 -20.93
N LEU A 31 27.88 7.09 -22.05
CA LEU A 31 27.95 5.90 -22.90
C LEU A 31 28.73 4.74 -22.24
N VAL A 32 29.69 5.02 -21.36
CA VAL A 32 30.37 3.99 -20.57
C VAL A 32 29.44 3.37 -19.52
N GLY A 33 28.50 4.16 -18.97
CA GLY A 33 27.41 3.70 -18.11
C GLY A 33 26.29 2.95 -18.86
N LEU A 34 26.25 3.03 -20.20
CA LEU A 34 25.28 2.33 -21.08
C LEU A 34 25.57 0.84 -21.30
N ARG A 35 26.48 0.24 -20.56
CA ARG A 35 26.45 -1.20 -20.34
C ARG A 35 25.36 -1.57 -19.31
N VAL A 36 24.15 -1.08 -19.52
CA VAL A 36 22.96 -1.85 -19.17
C VAL A 36 23.10 -3.13 -19.98
N PRO A 37 23.09 -4.32 -19.37
CA PRO A 37 23.05 -5.55 -20.14
C PRO A 37 21.99 -5.35 -21.22
N ALA A 38 22.34 -5.53 -22.49
CA ALA A 38 21.42 -5.39 -23.62
C ALA A 38 20.31 -6.47 -23.61
N HIS A 39 20.15 -7.14 -22.54
CA HIS A 39 19.17 -8.16 -22.24
C HIS A 39 18.27 -7.65 -21.12
N ASP A 40 17.27 -6.85 -21.51
CA ASP A 40 16.02 -6.89 -20.78
C ASP A 40 15.34 -8.21 -21.18
N ALA A 41 15.86 -9.30 -20.60
CA ALA A 41 15.33 -10.65 -20.81
C ALA A 41 13.94 -10.79 -20.13
N GLY A 42 13.31 -9.69 -19.76
CA GLY A 42 12.16 -9.69 -18.88
C GLY A 42 12.53 -10.18 -17.48
N THR A 43 11.54 -10.39 -16.64
CA THR A 43 11.76 -10.91 -15.28
C THR A 43 12.09 -12.42 -15.28
N GLY A 44 11.92 -13.11 -16.40
CA GLY A 44 11.96 -14.58 -16.49
C GLY A 44 10.76 -15.27 -15.84
N LEU A 45 9.82 -14.48 -15.31
CA LEU A 45 8.60 -15.00 -14.69
C LEU A 45 7.52 -15.24 -15.73
N SER A 46 6.69 -16.25 -15.49
CA SER A 46 5.51 -16.57 -16.30
C SER A 46 4.29 -15.88 -15.73
N GLY A 47 3.40 -15.36 -16.59
CA GLY A 47 2.16 -14.73 -16.15
C GLY A 47 1.62 -13.69 -17.12
N SER A 48 0.61 -12.95 -16.67
CA SER A 48 -0.01 -11.87 -17.44
C SER A 48 0.85 -10.62 -17.44
N SER A 49 0.97 -9.99 -18.59
CA SER A 49 1.74 -8.75 -18.75
C SER A 49 1.15 -7.60 -17.92
N LEU A 50 2.04 -6.79 -17.35
CA LEU A 50 1.73 -5.52 -16.72
C LEU A 50 2.09 -4.33 -17.64
N GLY A 51 2.80 -4.61 -18.73
CA GLY A 51 3.23 -3.60 -19.68
C GLY A 51 4.44 -4.04 -20.51
N ASP A 52 5.10 -3.07 -21.12
CA ASP A 52 6.29 -3.28 -21.93
C ASP A 52 7.52 -2.68 -21.25
N ALA A 53 8.56 -3.46 -21.14
CA ALA A 53 9.86 -2.97 -20.75
C ALA A 53 10.49 -2.09 -21.86
N GLN A 54 11.54 -1.34 -21.54
CA GLN A 54 12.15 -0.33 -22.44
C GLN A 54 12.51 -0.87 -23.82
N HIS A 55 12.86 -2.14 -23.94
CA HIS A 55 13.25 -2.78 -25.20
C HIS A 55 12.10 -3.51 -25.91
N GLY A 56 10.86 -3.32 -25.43
CA GLY A 56 9.64 -3.87 -26.05
C GLY A 56 9.29 -5.30 -25.63
N SER A 57 10.04 -5.88 -24.71
CA SER A 57 9.65 -7.17 -24.11
C SER A 57 8.48 -6.99 -23.15
N SER A 58 7.60 -7.98 -23.08
CA SER A 58 6.52 -8.02 -22.09
C SER A 58 7.09 -8.07 -20.68
N PHE A 59 6.58 -7.20 -19.80
CA PHE A 59 6.99 -7.15 -18.41
C PHE A 59 5.95 -7.85 -17.52
N VAL A 60 6.37 -8.93 -16.88
CA VAL A 60 5.57 -9.74 -15.95
C VAL A 60 6.20 -9.68 -14.58
N LEU A 61 5.45 -9.36 -13.55
CA LEU A 61 5.92 -9.35 -12.16
C LEU A 61 4.79 -9.73 -11.21
N ASP A 62 4.89 -10.91 -10.61
CA ASP A 62 4.17 -11.29 -9.40
C ASP A 62 5.20 -11.41 -8.28
N VAL A 63 4.97 -10.75 -7.16
CA VAL A 63 5.97 -10.65 -6.08
C VAL A 63 6.21 -11.97 -5.36
N PHE A 64 5.22 -12.86 -5.32
CA PHE A 64 5.39 -14.18 -4.73
C PHE A 64 6.20 -15.09 -5.65
N ASP A 65 5.98 -15.00 -6.97
CA ASP A 65 6.81 -15.73 -7.93
C ASP A 65 8.24 -15.18 -7.94
N ALA A 66 8.41 -13.86 -7.85
CA ALA A 66 9.72 -13.24 -7.72
C ALA A 66 10.44 -13.69 -6.43
N TYR A 67 9.71 -13.81 -5.33
CA TYR A 67 10.23 -14.35 -4.08
C TYR A 67 10.61 -15.83 -4.23
N ALA A 68 9.75 -16.66 -4.81
CA ALA A 68 10.02 -18.07 -5.05
C ALA A 68 11.22 -18.30 -6.00
N ALA A 69 11.40 -17.42 -6.98
CA ALA A 69 12.55 -17.42 -7.90
C ALA A 69 13.84 -16.84 -7.30
N GLY A 70 13.81 -16.33 -6.07
CA GLY A 70 14.96 -15.70 -5.40
C GLY A 70 15.35 -14.33 -5.97
N LEU A 71 14.48 -13.68 -6.73
CA LEU A 71 14.71 -12.33 -7.27
C LEU A 71 14.55 -11.26 -6.20
N VAL A 72 13.73 -11.52 -5.19
CA VAL A 72 13.52 -10.67 -4.01
C VAL A 72 13.53 -11.51 -2.74
N SER A 73 13.90 -10.94 -1.60
CA SER A 73 13.92 -11.64 -0.30
C SER A 73 12.66 -11.43 0.52
N ASN A 74 11.80 -10.48 0.11
CA ASN A 74 10.47 -10.30 0.67
C ASN A 74 9.46 -9.84 -0.41
N PRO A 75 8.16 -10.13 -0.22
CA PRO A 75 7.13 -9.83 -1.22
C PRO A 75 6.54 -8.42 -1.11
N ASN A 76 7.04 -7.54 -0.22
CA ASN A 76 6.44 -6.23 0.00
C ASN A 76 6.74 -5.25 -1.15
N VAL A 77 5.77 -4.41 -1.47
CA VAL A 77 5.77 -3.50 -2.61
C VAL A 77 5.52 -2.08 -2.18
N ILE A 78 6.25 -1.15 -2.77
CA ILE A 78 5.95 0.28 -2.73
C ILE A 78 5.56 0.77 -4.13
N VAL A 79 4.50 1.57 -4.21
CA VAL A 79 4.06 2.24 -5.43
C VAL A 79 4.02 3.74 -5.15
N ALA A 80 4.91 4.49 -5.78
CA ALA A 80 5.04 5.92 -5.49
C ALA A 80 5.06 6.76 -6.77
N GLY A 81 4.47 7.96 -6.72
CA GLY A 81 4.43 8.86 -7.86
C GLY A 81 3.41 9.98 -7.72
N SER A 82 3.54 11.05 -8.48
CA SER A 82 2.60 12.16 -8.51
C SER A 82 1.16 11.71 -8.81
N ILE A 83 0.18 12.54 -8.47
CA ILE A 83 -1.23 12.31 -8.82
C ILE A 83 -1.36 12.18 -10.33
N GLY A 84 -2.19 11.22 -10.80
CA GLY A 84 -2.40 10.97 -12.21
C GLY A 84 -1.23 10.32 -12.97
N ALA A 85 -0.16 9.89 -12.28
CA ALA A 85 1.01 9.27 -12.92
C ALA A 85 0.79 7.81 -13.35
N GLY A 86 -0.23 7.11 -12.83
CA GLY A 86 -0.58 5.72 -13.17
C GLY A 86 -0.46 4.73 -12.01
N LYS A 87 -0.37 5.19 -10.76
CA LYS A 87 -0.26 4.34 -9.57
C LYS A 87 -1.45 3.40 -9.39
N SER A 88 -2.67 3.97 -9.29
CA SER A 88 -3.89 3.17 -9.09
C SER A 88 -4.10 2.19 -10.25
N THR A 89 -3.73 2.58 -11.47
CA THR A 89 -3.77 1.70 -12.65
C THR A 89 -2.93 0.43 -12.43
N ILE A 90 -1.64 0.58 -12.09
CA ILE A 90 -0.76 -0.59 -11.92
C ILE A 90 -1.17 -1.45 -10.73
N VAL A 91 -1.61 -0.84 -9.63
CA VAL A 91 -2.07 -1.59 -8.45
C VAL A 91 -3.29 -2.43 -8.79
N LYS A 92 -4.31 -1.84 -9.42
CA LYS A 92 -5.53 -2.54 -9.84
C LYS A 92 -5.22 -3.66 -10.84
N MET A 93 -4.37 -3.41 -11.84
CA MET A 93 -3.92 -4.43 -12.79
C MET A 93 -3.19 -5.57 -12.09
N GLN A 94 -2.29 -5.27 -11.16
CA GLN A 94 -1.54 -6.28 -10.42
C GLN A 94 -2.47 -7.14 -9.56
N LEU A 95 -3.44 -6.51 -8.88
CA LEU A 95 -4.46 -7.23 -8.11
C LEU A 95 -5.31 -8.14 -9.00
N GLU A 96 -5.81 -7.64 -10.12
CA GLU A 96 -6.61 -8.43 -11.07
C GLU A 96 -5.85 -9.67 -11.55
N ARG A 97 -4.55 -9.53 -11.91
CA ARG A 97 -3.73 -10.68 -12.32
C ARG A 97 -3.52 -11.68 -11.17
N ALA A 98 -3.38 -11.15 -9.94
CA ALA A 98 -3.20 -11.97 -8.75
C ALA A 98 -4.48 -12.76 -8.41
N LEU A 99 -5.64 -12.10 -8.42
CA LEU A 99 -6.94 -12.71 -8.17
C LEU A 99 -7.25 -13.84 -9.17
N ARG A 100 -6.98 -13.62 -10.48
CA ARG A 100 -7.10 -14.69 -11.51
C ARG A 100 -6.20 -15.89 -11.27
N ARG A 101 -5.18 -15.74 -10.46
CA ARG A 101 -4.26 -16.83 -10.06
C ARG A 101 -4.64 -17.46 -8.72
N GLY A 102 -5.84 -17.16 -8.20
CA GLY A 102 -6.33 -17.70 -6.93
C GLY A 102 -5.65 -17.11 -5.71
N ARG A 103 -5.06 -15.90 -5.83
CA ARG A 103 -4.55 -15.18 -4.66
C ARG A 103 -5.68 -14.37 -4.04
N ARG A 104 -5.57 -14.10 -2.76
CA ARG A 104 -6.53 -13.21 -2.07
C ARG A 104 -6.02 -11.78 -2.04
N ALA A 105 -6.96 -10.83 -1.94
CA ALA A 105 -6.62 -9.42 -1.77
C ALA A 105 -7.56 -8.73 -0.78
N VAL A 106 -6.98 -7.92 0.09
CA VAL A 106 -7.71 -6.93 0.90
C VAL A 106 -7.17 -5.55 0.54
N VAL A 107 -8.07 -4.62 0.26
CA VAL A 107 -7.74 -3.24 -0.11
C VAL A 107 -8.30 -2.31 0.95
N ILE A 108 -7.44 -1.47 1.50
CA ILE A 108 -7.81 -0.33 2.34
C ILE A 108 -7.92 0.87 1.40
N ASP A 109 -9.13 1.33 1.16
CA ASP A 109 -9.47 2.32 0.14
C ASP A 109 -10.04 3.61 0.75
N PRO A 110 -9.20 4.60 1.08
CA PRO A 110 -9.67 5.87 1.63
C PRO A 110 -10.36 6.79 0.62
N LYS A 111 -10.29 6.48 -0.67
CA LYS A 111 -10.85 7.34 -1.73
C LYS A 111 -12.07 6.77 -2.44
N GLY A 112 -12.37 5.49 -2.25
CA GLY A 112 -13.46 4.81 -2.95
C GLY A 112 -13.12 4.52 -4.43
N GLU A 113 -11.83 4.35 -4.77
CA GLU A 113 -11.39 4.16 -6.15
C GLU A 113 -11.48 2.71 -6.66
N TYR A 114 -11.73 1.72 -5.79
CA TYR A 114 -11.67 0.28 -6.14
C TYR A 114 -13.05 -0.36 -6.39
N ALA A 115 -14.11 0.44 -6.49
CA ALA A 115 -15.48 -0.06 -6.65
C ALA A 115 -15.67 -0.88 -7.94
N GLU A 116 -15.12 -0.43 -9.07
CA GLU A 116 -15.23 -1.14 -10.35
C GLU A 116 -14.46 -2.46 -10.34
N LEU A 117 -13.29 -2.51 -9.67
CA LEU A 117 -12.55 -3.75 -9.49
C LEU A 117 -13.34 -4.73 -8.61
N ALA A 118 -13.97 -4.24 -7.54
CA ALA A 118 -14.82 -5.04 -6.66
C ALA A 118 -16.00 -5.63 -7.45
N ALA A 119 -16.70 -4.81 -8.25
CA ALA A 119 -17.82 -5.23 -9.06
C ALA A 119 -17.43 -6.31 -10.09
N LEU A 120 -16.23 -6.21 -10.68
CA LEU A 120 -15.70 -7.23 -11.60
C LEU A 120 -15.57 -8.60 -10.94
N HIS A 121 -15.25 -8.64 -9.63
CA HIS A 121 -15.13 -9.87 -8.85
C HIS A 121 -16.40 -10.22 -8.06
N GLY A 122 -17.54 -9.60 -8.41
CA GLY A 122 -18.83 -9.92 -7.79
C GLY A 122 -18.93 -9.53 -6.31
N THR A 123 -18.11 -8.57 -5.86
CA THR A 123 -18.13 -8.05 -4.49
C THR A 123 -18.45 -6.55 -4.49
N VAL A 124 -18.80 -6.02 -3.32
CA VAL A 124 -19.10 -4.61 -3.11
C VAL A 124 -18.15 -4.06 -2.05
N PRO A 125 -17.61 -2.85 -2.24
CA PRO A 125 -16.86 -2.19 -1.17
C PRO A 125 -17.70 -2.07 0.10
N VAL A 126 -17.07 -2.35 1.24
CA VAL A 126 -17.69 -2.27 2.55
C VAL A 126 -17.29 -0.95 3.20
N ALA A 127 -18.25 -0.05 3.37
CA ALA A 127 -18.03 1.21 4.06
C ALA A 127 -17.96 0.99 5.57
N LEU A 128 -16.74 1.11 6.10
CA LEU A 128 -16.49 0.91 7.51
C LEU A 128 -17.22 1.97 8.36
N GLY A 129 -17.92 1.51 9.39
CA GLY A 129 -18.75 2.35 10.27
C GLY A 129 -20.17 2.58 9.75
N ARG A 130 -20.46 2.34 8.47
CA ARG A 130 -21.81 2.43 7.91
C ARG A 130 -22.40 1.05 7.63
N ASP A 131 -21.67 0.21 6.92
CA ASP A 131 -22.13 -1.11 6.48
C ASP A 131 -21.77 -2.19 7.51
N GLY A 132 -20.89 -1.87 8.44
CA GLY A 132 -20.45 -2.74 9.52
C GLY A 132 -19.17 -2.22 10.17
N TRP A 133 -18.70 -2.98 11.13
CA TRP A 133 -17.48 -2.71 11.86
C TRP A 133 -16.50 -3.89 11.75
N CYS A 134 -15.22 -3.65 11.87
CA CYS A 134 -14.25 -4.73 11.92
C CYS A 134 -13.57 -4.81 13.28
N SER A 135 -13.61 -6.03 13.88
CA SER A 135 -12.83 -6.30 15.07
C SER A 135 -11.35 -6.42 14.66
N PRO A 136 -10.50 -5.48 15.06
CA PRO A 136 -9.10 -5.55 14.71
C PRO A 136 -8.27 -6.49 15.59
N PHE A 137 -8.92 -7.05 16.64
CA PHE A 137 -8.21 -7.79 17.67
C PHE A 137 -8.07 -9.26 17.28
N SER A 138 -6.82 -9.74 17.27
CA SER A 138 -6.52 -11.15 17.08
C SER A 138 -6.89 -11.98 18.30
N SER A 139 -6.98 -13.31 18.13
CA SER A 139 -7.14 -14.25 19.23
C SER A 139 -5.89 -14.35 20.13
N ASP A 140 -4.73 -13.86 19.65
CA ASP A 140 -3.52 -13.76 20.46
C ASP A 140 -3.60 -12.54 21.38
N ASP A 141 -3.64 -12.79 22.68
CA ASP A 141 -3.76 -11.76 23.72
C ASP A 141 -2.63 -10.73 23.68
N ARG A 142 -1.44 -11.12 23.28
CA ARG A 142 -0.28 -10.22 23.19
C ARG A 142 -0.40 -9.28 21.99
N GLU A 143 -0.77 -9.83 20.83
CA GLU A 143 -1.00 -9.04 19.63
C GLU A 143 -2.16 -8.06 19.85
N ALA A 144 -3.29 -8.54 20.41
CA ALA A 144 -4.45 -7.72 20.70
C ALA A 144 -4.14 -6.55 21.64
N ARG A 145 -3.41 -6.79 22.74
CA ARG A 145 -2.98 -5.73 23.66
C ARG A 145 -2.03 -4.73 23.03
N ASN A 146 -1.11 -5.19 22.20
CA ASN A 146 -0.19 -4.30 21.50
C ASN A 146 -0.93 -3.38 20.52
N LEU A 147 -1.90 -3.92 19.79
CA LEU A 147 -2.77 -3.11 18.93
C LEU A 147 -3.61 -2.11 19.73
N LEU A 148 -4.21 -2.55 20.83
CA LEU A 148 -5.01 -1.69 21.69
C LEU A 148 -4.20 -0.51 22.23
N ARG A 149 -2.96 -0.77 22.64
CA ARG A 149 -2.03 0.30 23.08
C ARG A 149 -1.73 1.27 21.93
N ALA A 150 -1.48 0.78 20.72
CA ALA A 150 -1.24 1.61 19.55
C ALA A 150 -2.45 2.48 19.20
N LEU A 151 -3.66 1.90 19.18
CA LEU A 151 -4.90 2.62 18.93
C LEU A 151 -5.16 3.71 19.97
N PHE A 152 -4.95 3.42 21.24
CA PHE A 152 -5.21 4.38 22.31
C PHE A 152 -4.15 5.46 22.36
N ALA A 153 -2.88 5.14 22.14
CA ALA A 153 -1.81 6.13 22.04
C ALA A 153 -2.03 7.09 20.86
N SER A 154 -2.40 6.54 19.70
CA SER A 154 -2.79 7.32 18.52
C SER A 154 -4.01 8.21 18.82
N ALA A 155 -5.06 7.65 19.42
CA ALA A 155 -6.28 8.39 19.75
C ALA A 155 -6.06 9.54 20.73
N GLN A 156 -5.14 9.40 21.69
CA GLN A 156 -4.80 10.47 22.65
C GLN A 156 -3.71 11.43 22.13
N GLY A 157 -3.03 11.07 21.05
CA GLY A 157 -1.96 11.88 20.43
C GLY A 157 -0.64 11.90 21.23
N CYS A 158 -0.46 11.00 22.17
CA CYS A 158 0.77 10.85 22.94
C CYS A 158 0.96 9.42 23.45
N ALA A 159 2.22 9.08 23.78
CA ALA A 159 2.54 7.76 24.31
C ALA A 159 1.87 7.51 25.67
N PHE A 160 1.59 6.25 25.96
CA PHE A 160 1.08 5.82 27.25
C PHE A 160 2.07 6.12 28.38
N THR A 161 1.51 6.55 29.50
CA THR A 161 2.23 6.58 30.79
C THR A 161 2.34 5.16 31.38
N SER A 162 3.26 4.97 32.33
CA SER A 162 3.39 3.70 33.06
C SER A 162 2.09 3.31 33.77
N ASP A 163 1.38 4.31 34.33
CA ASP A 163 0.11 4.09 35.00
C ASP A 163 -1.00 3.65 34.05
N GLN A 164 -1.04 4.22 32.83
CA GLN A 164 -1.99 3.77 31.79
C GLN A 164 -1.68 2.33 31.32
N HIS A 165 -0.41 1.98 31.16
CA HIS A 165 -0.02 0.60 30.85
C HIS A 165 -0.51 -0.37 31.93
N PHE A 166 -0.26 -0.06 33.19
CA PHE A 166 -0.70 -0.88 34.31
C PHE A 166 -2.23 -1.00 34.36
N ALA A 167 -2.92 0.14 34.30
CA ALA A 167 -4.40 0.15 34.35
C ALA A 167 -5.03 -0.65 33.20
N LEU A 168 -4.48 -0.56 31.98
CA LEU A 168 -4.97 -1.31 30.84
C LEU A 168 -4.75 -2.81 31.02
N ASP A 169 -3.57 -3.22 31.50
CA ASP A 169 -3.27 -4.63 31.75
C ASP A 169 -4.18 -5.23 32.85
N GLU A 170 -4.45 -4.49 33.92
CA GLU A 170 -5.40 -4.89 34.95
C GLU A 170 -6.82 -5.11 34.40
N VAL A 171 -7.34 -4.13 33.63
CA VAL A 171 -8.69 -4.23 33.08
C VAL A 171 -8.78 -5.32 32.03
N TRP A 172 -7.72 -5.50 31.22
CA TRP A 172 -7.64 -6.60 30.25
C TRP A 172 -7.75 -7.98 30.91
N GLN A 173 -7.14 -8.18 32.08
CA GLN A 173 -7.23 -9.45 32.82
C GLN A 173 -8.67 -9.73 33.32
N ARG A 174 -9.49 -8.70 33.51
CA ARG A 174 -10.89 -8.85 33.94
C ARG A 174 -11.85 -9.22 32.79
N LEU A 175 -11.40 -9.13 31.54
CA LEU A 175 -12.22 -9.56 30.42
C LEU A 175 -12.41 -11.06 30.42
N ALA A 176 -13.62 -11.52 30.03
CA ALA A 176 -13.94 -12.93 29.90
C ALA A 176 -13.00 -13.66 28.92
N THR A 177 -12.83 -14.95 29.14
CA THR A 177 -12.09 -15.84 28.25
C THR A 177 -13.02 -16.98 27.81
N PRO A 178 -13.25 -17.18 26.46
CA PRO A 178 -12.65 -16.43 25.34
C PRO A 178 -13.06 -14.96 25.33
N ARG A 179 -12.25 -14.13 24.65
CA ARG A 179 -12.51 -12.68 24.57
C ARG A 179 -13.83 -12.40 23.90
N PRO A 180 -14.61 -11.41 24.37
CA PRO A 180 -15.86 -11.01 23.74
C PRO A 180 -15.60 -10.42 22.35
N ALA A 181 -16.53 -10.59 21.41
CA ALA A 181 -16.46 -9.98 20.10
C ALA A 181 -16.30 -8.45 20.19
N ARG A 182 -17.08 -7.84 21.12
CA ARG A 182 -17.06 -6.39 21.40
C ARG A 182 -16.06 -6.05 22.51
N VAL A 183 -14.78 -6.15 22.20
CA VAL A 183 -13.68 -5.93 23.18
C VAL A 183 -13.71 -4.51 23.75
N LEU A 184 -13.84 -3.49 22.90
CA LEU A 184 -13.81 -2.08 23.34
C LEU A 184 -15.01 -1.74 24.20
N TRP A 185 -16.20 -2.23 23.84
CA TRP A 185 -17.40 -2.06 24.67
C TRP A 185 -17.23 -2.70 26.04
N SER A 186 -16.68 -3.90 26.09
CA SER A 186 -16.46 -4.60 27.36
C SER A 186 -15.43 -3.89 28.24
N LEU A 187 -14.37 -3.35 27.66
CA LEU A 187 -13.41 -2.50 28.37
C LEU A 187 -14.06 -1.20 28.86
N TYR A 188 -14.91 -0.59 28.03
CA TYR A 188 -15.64 0.61 28.39
C TYR A 188 -16.56 0.39 29.58
N GLN A 189 -17.29 -0.72 29.62
CA GLN A 189 -18.15 -1.06 30.77
C GLN A 189 -17.35 -1.18 32.08
N LEU A 190 -16.13 -1.72 32.03
CA LEU A 190 -15.26 -1.85 33.19
C LEU A 190 -14.65 -0.52 33.64
N LEU A 191 -14.45 0.44 32.72
CA LEU A 191 -13.78 1.70 32.97
C LEU A 191 -14.72 2.90 33.11
N SER A 192 -15.94 2.82 32.57
CA SER A 192 -16.91 3.94 32.63
C SER A 192 -17.23 4.45 34.04
N PRO A 193 -17.25 3.64 35.11
CA PRO A 193 -17.46 4.18 36.46
C PRO A 193 -16.39 5.20 36.92
N TYR A 194 -15.21 5.19 36.30
CA TYR A 194 -14.16 6.17 36.60
C TYR A 194 -14.38 7.54 35.95
N LEU A 195 -15.32 7.66 35.01
CA LEU A 195 -15.64 8.94 34.36
C LEU A 195 -16.20 9.97 35.37
N ASP A 196 -16.97 9.49 36.36
CA ASP A 196 -17.58 10.34 37.37
C ASP A 196 -16.58 10.78 38.46
N SER A 197 -15.38 10.20 38.48
CA SER A 197 -14.34 10.58 39.43
C SER A 197 -13.80 11.99 39.15
N PRO A 198 -13.81 12.91 40.12
CA PRO A 198 -13.22 14.21 39.93
C PRO A 198 -11.68 14.17 39.90
N THR A 199 -11.09 13.08 40.38
CA THR A 199 -9.62 12.96 40.48
C THR A 199 -9.05 12.40 39.16
N PRO A 200 -8.08 13.09 38.52
CA PRO A 200 -7.36 12.55 37.37
C PRO A 200 -6.71 11.21 37.75
N SER A 201 -6.92 10.19 36.94
CA SER A 201 -6.33 8.86 37.15
C SER A 201 -6.16 8.13 35.80
N ALA A 202 -5.28 7.15 35.75
CA ALA A 202 -5.07 6.37 34.55
C ALA A 202 -6.35 5.62 34.08
N PRO A 203 -7.15 4.97 34.95
CA PRO A 203 -8.42 4.38 34.53
C PRO A 203 -9.38 5.41 33.95
N ARG A 204 -9.48 6.62 34.53
CA ARG A 204 -10.32 7.69 34.00
C ARG A 204 -9.84 8.17 32.62
N SER A 205 -8.53 8.30 32.44
CA SER A 205 -7.93 8.65 31.14
C SER A 205 -8.27 7.60 30.07
N LEU A 206 -8.16 6.31 30.38
CA LEU A 206 -8.53 5.22 29.48
C LEU A 206 -10.03 5.21 29.18
N ALA A 207 -10.88 5.49 30.17
CA ALA A 207 -12.31 5.62 29.98
C ALA A 207 -12.68 6.76 29.01
N LEU A 208 -12.00 7.91 29.09
CA LEU A 208 -12.20 9.01 28.17
C LEU A 208 -11.76 8.69 26.74
N ILE A 209 -10.66 7.95 26.57
CA ILE A 209 -10.24 7.47 25.26
C ILE A 209 -11.31 6.51 24.70
N LEU A 210 -11.74 5.51 25.48
CA LEU A 210 -12.77 4.56 25.08
C LEU A 210 -14.11 5.23 24.76
N TYR A 211 -14.46 6.32 25.46
CA TYR A 211 -15.66 7.09 25.14
C TYR A 211 -15.68 7.56 23.69
N ARG A 212 -14.53 7.96 23.12
CA ARG A 212 -14.43 8.34 21.71
C ARG A 212 -14.73 7.17 20.78
N PHE A 213 -14.28 5.96 21.13
CA PHE A 213 -14.51 4.76 20.32
C PHE A 213 -15.95 4.25 20.38
N ILE A 214 -16.65 4.50 21.50
CA ILE A 214 -18.00 3.95 21.72
C ILE A 214 -19.10 4.98 21.42
N HIS A 215 -18.90 6.23 21.83
CA HIS A 215 -19.91 7.30 21.77
C HIS A 215 -19.46 8.55 21.00
N GLY A 216 -18.19 8.65 20.64
CA GLY A 216 -17.62 9.81 20.00
C GLY A 216 -17.42 9.67 18.49
N ASP A 217 -16.39 10.35 18.00
CA ASP A 217 -16.03 10.46 16.59
C ASP A 217 -15.58 9.12 15.93
N LEU A 218 -15.24 8.13 16.75
CA LEU A 218 -14.81 6.80 16.30
C LEU A 218 -15.90 5.73 16.46
N ALA A 219 -17.10 6.12 16.88
CA ALA A 219 -18.18 5.16 17.14
C ALA A 219 -18.57 4.40 15.86
N GLY A 220 -18.82 3.10 16.01
CA GLY A 220 -19.22 2.22 14.91
C GLY A 220 -18.10 1.74 13.99
N LEU A 221 -16.87 2.22 14.14
CA LEU A 221 -15.75 1.77 13.31
C LEU A 221 -15.16 0.43 13.80
N PHE A 222 -15.06 0.25 15.12
CA PHE A 222 -14.31 -0.83 15.75
C PHE A 222 -15.17 -1.76 16.60
N ASP A 223 -16.34 -1.32 16.99
CA ASP A 223 -17.22 -2.03 17.92
C ASP A 223 -18.63 -1.49 17.75
N GLY A 224 -19.42 -2.15 16.93
CA GLY A 224 -20.82 -1.80 16.63
C GLY A 224 -21.82 -2.71 17.29
N GLU A 225 -23.11 -2.38 17.17
CA GLU A 225 -24.22 -3.20 17.65
C GLU A 225 -24.56 -4.36 16.69
N ASN A 226 -24.23 -4.21 15.41
CA ASN A 226 -24.40 -5.23 14.39
C ASN A 226 -23.30 -6.30 14.48
N ASP A 227 -23.41 -7.36 13.69
CA ASP A 227 -22.36 -8.36 13.57
C ASP A 227 -21.08 -7.76 12.96
N PRO A 228 -19.90 -8.22 13.41
CA PRO A 228 -18.65 -7.80 12.81
C PRO A 228 -18.55 -8.27 11.37
N LEU A 229 -17.89 -7.47 10.54
CA LEU A 229 -17.62 -7.82 9.16
C LEU A 229 -16.80 -9.10 9.07
N VAL A 230 -17.24 -10.02 8.23
CA VAL A 230 -16.53 -11.24 7.91
C VAL A 230 -15.80 -11.04 6.59
N PHE A 231 -14.49 -11.14 6.60
CA PHE A 231 -13.66 -11.07 5.40
C PHE A 231 -13.78 -12.39 4.62
N SER A 232 -14.74 -12.49 3.75
CA SER A 232 -14.98 -13.65 2.89
C SER A 232 -14.69 -13.32 1.41
N GLY A 233 -14.34 -14.33 0.63
CA GLY A 233 -14.07 -14.18 -0.80
C GLY A 233 -12.61 -13.88 -1.12
N GLU A 234 -12.35 -13.75 -2.43
CA GLU A 234 -11.00 -13.51 -2.96
C GLU A 234 -10.58 -12.05 -2.86
N LEU A 235 -11.53 -11.12 -2.99
CA LEU A 235 -11.33 -9.68 -2.88
C LEU A 235 -12.23 -9.07 -1.82
N VAL A 236 -11.64 -8.31 -0.91
CA VAL A 236 -12.35 -7.47 0.06
C VAL A 236 -11.86 -6.04 -0.09
N VAL A 237 -12.76 -5.10 -0.30
CA VAL A 237 -12.45 -3.66 -0.35
C VAL A 237 -13.09 -2.99 0.86
N LEU A 238 -12.27 -2.41 1.73
CA LEU A 238 -12.70 -1.61 2.87
C LEU A 238 -12.67 -0.14 2.48
N ASP A 239 -13.86 0.41 2.29
CA ASP A 239 -14.04 1.82 1.94
C ASP A 239 -13.98 2.68 3.22
N LEU A 240 -12.97 3.53 3.29
CA LEU A 240 -12.74 4.50 4.34
C LEU A 240 -13.02 5.95 3.88
N SER A 241 -13.71 6.15 2.77
CA SER A 241 -13.92 7.49 2.19
C SER A 241 -14.69 8.43 3.13
N ALA A 242 -15.58 7.89 3.96
CA ALA A 242 -16.27 8.65 5.00
C ALA A 242 -15.33 9.25 6.06
N GLN A 243 -14.13 8.67 6.26
CA GLN A 243 -13.12 9.12 7.21
C GLN A 243 -12.04 10.01 6.58
N TRP A 244 -12.08 10.25 5.26
CA TRP A 244 -11.02 10.91 4.49
C TRP A 244 -10.53 12.25 5.07
N SER A 245 -11.44 13.08 5.52
CA SER A 245 -11.12 14.41 6.06
C SER A 245 -11.05 14.46 7.59
N SER A 246 -11.15 13.32 8.26
CA SER A 246 -11.22 13.25 9.71
C SER A 246 -9.89 12.81 10.35
N HIS A 247 -9.70 13.19 11.60
CA HIS A 247 -8.58 12.73 12.42
C HIS A 247 -8.62 11.21 12.68
N SER A 248 -9.75 10.58 12.36
CA SER A 248 -9.97 9.14 12.54
C SER A 248 -9.39 8.28 11.40
N LEU A 249 -8.94 8.87 10.28
CA LEU A 249 -8.45 8.09 9.14
C LEU A 249 -7.29 7.15 9.50
N SER A 250 -6.30 7.64 10.26
CA SER A 250 -5.16 6.79 10.67
C SER A 250 -5.59 5.64 11.57
N LEU A 251 -6.52 5.90 12.50
CA LEU A 251 -7.06 4.89 13.40
C LEU A 251 -7.90 3.86 12.65
N ALA A 252 -8.79 4.31 11.75
CA ALA A 252 -9.59 3.44 10.90
C ALA A 252 -8.71 2.57 9.99
N ALA A 253 -7.70 3.17 9.37
CA ALA A 253 -6.73 2.45 8.53
C ALA A 253 -5.91 1.43 9.33
N LEU A 254 -5.43 1.79 10.53
CA LEU A 254 -4.69 0.88 11.41
C LEU A 254 -5.54 -0.34 11.77
N SER A 255 -6.80 -0.13 12.13
CA SER A 255 -7.71 -1.21 12.48
C SER A 255 -8.07 -2.08 11.29
N ALA A 256 -8.32 -1.45 10.14
CA ALA A 256 -8.60 -2.17 8.90
C ALA A 256 -7.40 -3.05 8.49
N VAL A 257 -6.17 -2.55 8.60
CA VAL A 257 -4.94 -3.34 8.36
C VAL A 257 -4.83 -4.49 9.37
N ALA A 258 -5.08 -4.23 10.65
CA ALA A 258 -5.00 -5.27 11.68
C ALA A 258 -6.05 -6.38 11.46
N ALA A 259 -7.27 -6.01 11.14
CA ALA A 259 -8.34 -6.96 10.82
C ALA A 259 -8.03 -7.75 9.53
N ALA A 260 -7.56 -7.06 8.49
CA ALA A 260 -7.18 -7.69 7.23
C ALA A 260 -6.06 -8.73 7.40
N GLN A 261 -5.08 -8.47 8.26
CA GLN A 261 -4.00 -9.41 8.52
C GLN A 261 -4.45 -10.73 9.17
N GLN A 262 -5.59 -10.72 9.86
CA GLN A 262 -6.15 -11.95 10.47
C GLN A 262 -6.72 -12.91 9.41
N VAL A 263 -7.01 -12.41 8.21
CA VAL A 263 -7.46 -13.23 7.07
C VAL A 263 -6.34 -14.15 6.58
N PHE A 264 -5.08 -13.72 6.76
CA PHE A 264 -3.91 -14.42 6.27
C PHE A 264 -3.27 -15.23 7.40
N THR A 265 -3.27 -16.54 7.26
CA THR A 265 -2.72 -17.46 8.27
C THR A 265 -1.46 -18.15 7.73
N PRO A 266 -0.53 -18.54 8.60
CA PRO A 266 0.65 -19.30 8.17
C PRO A 266 0.24 -20.57 7.42
N GLY A 267 0.83 -20.77 6.23
CA GLY A 267 0.51 -21.93 5.37
C GLY A 267 -0.82 -21.85 4.62
N GLY A 268 -1.56 -20.73 4.76
CA GLY A 268 -2.76 -20.45 3.99
C GLY A 268 -2.50 -19.92 2.59
N GLU A 269 -3.53 -19.35 1.97
CA GLU A 269 -3.45 -18.76 0.64
C GLU A 269 -2.57 -17.51 0.65
N LEU A 270 -1.76 -17.36 -0.40
CA LEU A 270 -0.97 -16.15 -0.61
C LEU A 270 -1.88 -14.97 -0.97
N GLY A 271 -1.56 -13.78 -0.47
CA GLY A 271 -2.40 -12.64 -0.76
C GLY A 271 -1.75 -11.27 -0.60
N TYR A 272 -2.51 -10.28 -1.02
CA TYR A 272 -2.11 -8.88 -1.02
C TYR A 272 -2.94 -8.08 -0.02
N LEU A 273 -2.27 -7.25 0.76
CA LEU A 273 -2.88 -6.19 1.55
C LEU A 273 -2.45 -4.84 0.95
N VAL A 274 -3.34 -4.23 0.21
CA VAL A 274 -3.11 -2.91 -0.37
C VAL A 274 -3.52 -1.85 0.63
N ILE A 275 -2.62 -0.93 0.90
CA ILE A 275 -2.86 0.23 1.74
C ILE A 275 -2.72 1.44 0.82
N ASP A 276 -3.85 1.88 0.28
CA ASP A 276 -3.87 3.13 -0.48
C ASP A 276 -3.78 4.32 0.49
N GLU A 277 -3.21 5.41 0.06
CA GLU A 277 -2.90 6.56 0.92
C GLU A 277 -2.12 6.17 2.19
N ALA A 278 -1.09 5.35 2.04
CA ALA A 278 -0.34 4.81 3.17
C ALA A 278 0.29 5.87 4.09
N TRP A 279 0.38 7.14 3.63
CA TRP A 279 0.85 8.26 4.45
C TRP A 279 0.03 8.42 5.73
N ALA A 280 -1.26 8.10 5.71
CA ALA A 280 -2.12 8.19 6.89
C ALA A 280 -1.61 7.33 8.06
N LEU A 281 -1.07 6.15 7.78
CA LEU A 281 -0.45 5.28 8.78
C LEU A 281 1.00 5.68 9.09
N LEU A 282 1.74 6.12 8.08
CA LEU A 282 3.16 6.46 8.25
C LEU A 282 3.37 7.76 9.03
N SER A 283 2.38 8.67 9.02
CA SER A 283 2.41 9.90 9.79
C SER A 283 2.07 9.73 11.28
N ASP A 284 1.48 8.60 11.66
CA ASP A 284 1.16 8.28 13.05
C ASP A 284 2.25 7.40 13.67
N VAL A 285 2.85 7.87 14.77
CA VAL A 285 4.01 7.20 15.41
C VAL A 285 3.68 5.80 15.90
N ASP A 286 2.52 5.64 16.51
CA ASP A 286 2.14 4.40 17.17
C ASP A 286 1.58 3.40 16.15
N ALA A 287 0.84 3.87 15.13
CA ALA A 287 0.46 3.09 13.97
C ALA A 287 1.69 2.56 13.22
N LEU A 288 2.69 3.43 12.99
CA LEU A 288 3.93 3.05 12.33
C LEU A 288 4.72 1.99 13.11
N ARG A 289 4.82 2.13 14.44
CA ARG A 289 5.50 1.13 15.29
C ARG A 289 4.81 -0.22 15.22
N TRP A 290 3.49 -0.21 15.29
CA TRP A 290 2.71 -1.44 15.18
C TRP A 290 2.86 -2.07 13.81
N LEU A 291 2.77 -1.28 12.73
CA LEU A 291 2.94 -1.74 11.35
C LEU A 291 4.32 -2.38 11.13
N GLN A 292 5.40 -1.79 11.65
CA GLN A 292 6.73 -2.38 11.58
C GLN A 292 6.82 -3.76 12.26
N GLY A 293 6.14 -3.93 13.39
CA GLY A 293 6.07 -5.22 14.08
C GLY A 293 5.36 -6.28 13.23
N SER A 294 4.22 -5.94 12.68
CA SER A 294 3.38 -6.83 11.85
C SER A 294 4.03 -7.13 10.49
N TRP A 295 4.77 -6.17 9.93
CA TRP A 295 5.47 -6.31 8.65
C TRP A 295 6.43 -7.51 8.62
N LYS A 296 7.14 -7.72 9.72
CA LYS A 296 8.07 -8.86 9.86
C LYS A 296 7.36 -10.21 9.84
N LEU A 297 6.09 -10.26 10.22
CA LEU A 297 5.28 -11.47 10.22
C LEU A 297 4.59 -11.74 8.88
N ALA A 298 4.51 -10.76 8.00
CA ALA A 298 3.81 -10.84 6.72
C ALA A 298 4.29 -12.04 5.88
N ARG A 299 5.60 -12.23 5.78
CA ARG A 299 6.20 -13.35 5.03
C ARG A 299 5.75 -14.70 5.57
N ALA A 300 5.71 -14.88 6.89
CA ALA A 300 5.26 -16.13 7.51
C ALA A 300 3.77 -16.40 7.29
N ARG A 301 2.98 -15.35 7.06
CA ARG A 301 1.54 -15.42 6.77
C ARG A 301 1.23 -15.51 5.27
N GLY A 302 2.23 -15.54 4.39
CA GLY A 302 2.02 -15.51 2.94
C GLY A 302 1.42 -14.19 2.43
N LEU A 303 1.72 -13.09 3.10
CA LEU A 303 1.14 -11.78 2.84
C LEU A 303 2.15 -10.84 2.18
N SER A 304 1.71 -10.11 1.18
CA SER A 304 2.42 -8.97 0.58
C SER A 304 1.71 -7.68 0.95
N HIS A 305 2.41 -6.75 1.58
CA HIS A 305 1.90 -5.39 1.73
C HIS A 305 2.26 -4.56 0.51
N VAL A 306 1.27 -3.85 -0.03
CA VAL A 306 1.42 -2.91 -1.12
C VAL A 306 1.10 -1.52 -0.59
N LEU A 307 2.13 -0.68 -0.42
CA LEU A 307 1.98 0.70 0.03
C LEU A 307 1.90 1.64 -1.15
N VAL A 308 0.83 2.43 -1.23
CA VAL A 308 0.67 3.46 -2.26
C VAL A 308 0.88 4.84 -1.67
N LEU A 309 1.81 5.60 -2.27
CA LEU A 309 2.22 6.93 -1.82
C LEU A 309 2.12 7.94 -2.96
N HIS A 310 1.60 9.14 -2.69
CA HIS A 310 1.57 10.21 -3.67
C HIS A 310 2.86 11.02 -3.69
N ARG A 311 3.38 11.35 -2.53
CA ARG A 311 4.60 12.12 -2.37
C ARG A 311 5.51 11.45 -1.35
N TRP A 312 6.79 11.59 -1.55
CA TRP A 312 7.76 11.15 -0.56
C TRP A 312 7.74 12.07 0.68
N SER A 313 7.44 13.36 0.46
CA SER A 313 7.24 14.33 1.54
C SER A 313 6.11 13.95 2.51
N ASP A 314 5.12 13.15 2.07
CA ASP A 314 4.09 12.63 2.97
C ASP A 314 4.70 11.72 4.05
N VAL A 315 5.77 11.00 3.71
CA VAL A 315 6.58 10.22 4.66
C VAL A 315 7.44 11.13 5.54
N ALA A 316 7.90 12.25 4.96
CA ALA A 316 8.68 13.25 5.70
C ALA A 316 7.82 14.01 6.71
N ALA A 317 6.52 14.19 6.44
CA ALA A 317 5.55 14.77 7.37
C ALA A 317 5.34 13.94 8.65
N ALA A 318 5.82 12.68 8.67
CA ALA A 318 5.84 11.84 9.86
C ALA A 318 6.69 12.41 11.02
N GLY A 319 7.44 13.50 10.81
CA GLY A 319 8.23 14.18 11.85
C GLY A 319 9.35 15.03 11.26
N ASP A 320 9.98 15.84 12.11
CA ASP A 320 11.10 16.68 11.72
C ASP A 320 12.24 15.91 11.06
N ALA A 321 13.02 16.59 10.23
CA ALA A 321 14.20 15.99 9.59
C ALA A 321 15.14 15.41 10.65
N GLY A 322 15.48 14.13 10.53
CA GLY A 322 16.31 13.40 11.50
C GLY A 322 15.54 12.89 12.74
N SER A 323 14.21 13.04 12.79
CA SER A 323 13.44 12.43 13.87
C SER A 323 13.46 10.90 13.76
N ALA A 324 13.44 10.22 14.90
CA ALA A 324 13.37 8.76 14.96
C ALA A 324 12.13 8.19 14.24
N GLN A 325 11.06 8.95 14.15
CA GLN A 325 9.84 8.58 13.43
C GLN A 325 10.06 8.58 11.93
N ARG A 326 10.65 9.65 11.37
CA ARG A 326 10.99 9.73 9.94
C ARG A 326 11.95 8.62 9.53
N GLU A 327 12.96 8.36 10.35
CA GLU A 327 13.91 7.26 10.11
C GLU A 327 13.22 5.89 10.10
N ARG A 328 12.25 5.67 10.99
CA ARG A 328 11.45 4.43 11.03
C ARG A 328 10.59 4.28 9.80
N ALA A 329 9.88 5.33 9.39
CA ALA A 329 9.06 5.29 8.17
C ALA A 329 9.93 4.98 6.94
N GLN A 330 11.06 5.65 6.79
CA GLN A 330 12.01 5.36 5.73
C GLN A 330 12.59 3.95 5.82
N GLY A 331 12.86 3.45 7.03
CA GLY A 331 13.33 2.09 7.26
C GLY A 331 12.33 1.06 6.75
N LEU A 332 11.04 1.23 7.06
CA LEU A 332 9.97 0.35 6.58
C LEU A 332 9.92 0.32 5.04
N LEU A 333 10.00 1.49 4.40
CA LEU A 333 9.96 1.60 2.94
C LEU A 333 11.20 1.01 2.26
N ARG A 334 12.36 1.07 2.93
CA ARG A 334 13.59 0.41 2.43
C ARG A 334 13.51 -1.11 2.45
N GLU A 335 12.71 -1.68 3.35
CA GLU A 335 12.45 -3.12 3.39
C GLU A 335 11.62 -3.59 2.17
N CYS A 336 10.94 -2.69 1.42
CA CYS A 336 10.26 -3.04 0.19
C CYS A 336 11.27 -3.25 -0.93
N GLU A 337 11.56 -4.49 -1.28
CA GLU A 337 12.49 -4.81 -2.37
C GLU A 337 11.88 -4.62 -3.76
N THR A 338 10.55 -4.59 -3.84
CA THR A 338 9.82 -4.26 -5.07
C THR A 338 9.29 -2.83 -4.98
N ALA A 339 9.59 -2.01 -5.99
CA ALA A 339 9.13 -0.62 -6.07
C ALA A 339 8.71 -0.25 -7.49
N TRP A 340 7.51 0.33 -7.62
CA TRP A 340 7.02 0.98 -8.83
C TRP A 340 7.08 2.48 -8.64
N LEU A 341 8.06 3.13 -9.25
CA LEU A 341 8.36 4.53 -9.07
C LEU A 341 7.97 5.31 -10.33
N PHE A 342 6.85 6.03 -10.25
CA PHE A 342 6.38 6.90 -11.31
C PHE A 342 7.00 8.30 -11.18
N ARG A 343 6.65 9.19 -12.13
CA ARG A 343 7.15 10.56 -12.16
C ARG A 343 6.98 11.26 -10.81
N GLN A 344 8.04 11.98 -10.41
CA GLN A 344 8.10 12.79 -9.20
C GLN A 344 8.62 14.22 -9.52
N PRO A 345 8.17 15.23 -8.77
CA PRO A 345 8.82 16.54 -8.75
C PRO A 345 10.32 16.43 -8.38
N PRO A 346 11.17 17.40 -8.77
CA PRO A 346 12.62 17.30 -8.57
C PRO A 346 13.05 17.06 -7.12
N ASP A 347 12.43 17.76 -6.15
CA ASP A 347 12.77 17.62 -4.74
C ASP A 347 12.34 16.26 -4.17
N GLU A 348 11.14 15.82 -4.51
CA GLU A 348 10.62 14.49 -4.17
C GLU A 348 11.49 13.37 -4.75
N ALA A 349 11.91 13.49 -6.01
CA ALA A 349 12.78 12.53 -6.67
C ALA A 349 14.14 12.40 -5.97
N ARG A 350 14.71 13.51 -5.49
CA ARG A 350 15.96 13.50 -4.74
C ARG A 350 15.81 12.85 -3.37
N GLU A 351 14.78 13.23 -2.59
CA GLU A 351 14.53 12.63 -1.29
C GLU A 351 14.26 11.13 -1.39
N MET A 352 13.43 10.72 -2.34
CA MET A 352 13.18 9.31 -2.64
C MET A 352 14.46 8.59 -3.06
N GLY A 353 15.32 9.24 -3.87
CA GLY A 353 16.60 8.71 -4.30
C GLY A 353 17.50 8.38 -3.11
N VAL A 354 17.65 9.30 -2.18
CA VAL A 354 18.43 9.08 -0.95
C VAL A 354 17.82 7.95 -0.11
N ALA A 355 16.51 7.97 0.06
CA ALA A 355 15.83 7.01 0.92
C ALA A 355 15.83 5.58 0.36
N LEU A 356 15.68 5.41 -0.96
CA LEU A 356 15.65 4.10 -1.63
C LEU A 356 17.01 3.68 -2.20
N GLY A 357 18.05 4.50 -2.05
CA GLY A 357 19.38 4.22 -2.58
C GLY A 357 19.42 4.21 -4.11
N LEU A 358 18.71 5.13 -4.76
CA LEU A 358 18.73 5.30 -6.21
C LEU A 358 20.04 5.98 -6.62
N VAL A 359 20.53 5.63 -7.79
CA VAL A 359 21.66 6.36 -8.38
C VAL A 359 21.17 7.64 -9.06
N GLU A 360 22.03 8.64 -9.21
CA GLU A 360 21.69 9.95 -9.78
C GLU A 360 20.97 9.87 -11.14
N ARG A 361 21.30 8.86 -11.94
CA ARG A 361 20.63 8.61 -13.22
C ARG A 361 19.17 8.19 -13.03
N GLU A 362 18.88 7.35 -12.03
CA GLU A 362 17.53 6.91 -11.71
C GLU A 362 16.68 8.09 -11.19
N GLU A 363 17.25 8.96 -10.37
CA GLU A 363 16.59 10.20 -9.94
C GLU A 363 16.23 11.11 -11.12
N ARG A 364 17.16 11.26 -12.08
CA ARG A 364 16.88 12.01 -13.31
C ARG A 364 15.75 11.42 -14.13
N TYR A 365 15.66 10.09 -14.20
CA TYR A 365 14.52 9.43 -14.83
C TYR A 365 13.20 9.76 -14.14
N LEU A 366 13.14 9.68 -12.81
CA LEU A 366 11.90 9.97 -12.06
C LEU A 366 11.33 11.36 -12.36
N ARG A 367 12.18 12.34 -12.64
CA ARG A 367 11.75 13.70 -12.99
C ARG A 367 11.11 13.78 -14.39
N ALA A 368 11.53 12.90 -15.30
CA ALA A 368 11.22 12.97 -16.74
C ALA A 368 10.26 11.89 -17.23
N LEU A 369 9.86 10.92 -16.39
CA LEU A 369 8.97 9.83 -16.79
C LEU A 369 7.63 10.36 -17.30
N PRO A 370 7.14 9.88 -18.45
CA PRO A 370 5.79 10.20 -18.93
C PRO A 370 4.73 9.53 -18.05
N LYS A 371 3.46 9.98 -18.16
CA LYS A 371 2.30 9.30 -17.54
C LYS A 371 2.27 7.82 -17.97
N GLY A 372 2.04 6.93 -17.01
CA GLY A 372 1.98 5.49 -17.25
C GLY A 372 3.32 4.81 -17.49
N VAL A 373 4.44 5.49 -17.22
CA VAL A 373 5.78 4.88 -17.25
C VAL A 373 6.38 4.92 -15.85
N ALA A 374 6.93 3.80 -15.41
CA ALA A 374 7.55 3.65 -14.10
C ALA A 374 8.99 3.14 -14.21
N LEU A 375 9.85 3.58 -13.29
CA LEU A 375 11.07 2.86 -12.93
C LEU A 375 10.66 1.75 -11.96
N VAL A 376 10.84 0.51 -12.36
CA VAL A 376 10.53 -0.67 -11.54
C VAL A 376 11.81 -1.23 -10.97
N ARG A 377 11.85 -1.36 -9.65
CA ARG A 377 12.91 -2.04 -8.91
C ARG A 377 12.37 -3.35 -8.34
N TYR A 378 13.11 -4.44 -8.46
CA TYR A 378 12.82 -5.72 -7.81
C TYR A 378 14.15 -6.41 -7.46
N GLY A 379 14.45 -6.45 -6.18
CA GLY A 379 15.77 -6.84 -5.68
C GLY A 379 16.87 -5.96 -6.29
N PRO A 380 17.93 -6.57 -6.89
CA PRO A 380 19.00 -5.83 -7.56
C PRO A 380 18.61 -5.33 -8.96
N HIS A 381 17.50 -5.78 -9.52
CA HIS A 381 17.10 -5.50 -10.88
C HIS A 381 16.39 -4.16 -11.04
N ARG A 382 16.51 -3.55 -12.23
CA ARG A 382 15.88 -2.30 -12.61
C ARG A 382 15.32 -2.40 -14.02
N SER A 383 14.11 -1.92 -14.22
CA SER A 383 13.47 -1.83 -15.53
C SER A 383 12.69 -0.54 -15.68
N ILE A 384 12.70 0.07 -16.85
CA ILE A 384 11.74 1.12 -17.20
C ILE A 384 10.58 0.44 -17.90
N VAL A 385 9.40 0.54 -17.30
CA VAL A 385 8.20 -0.17 -17.75
C VAL A 385 7.12 0.83 -18.14
N ARG A 386 6.60 0.70 -19.34
CA ARG A 386 5.36 1.36 -19.76
C ARG A 386 4.20 0.47 -19.39
N VAL A 387 3.43 0.87 -18.40
CA VAL A 387 2.19 0.18 -18.01
C VAL A 387 1.22 0.17 -19.17
N ARG A 388 0.68 -0.99 -19.52
CA ARG A 388 -0.26 -1.15 -20.64
C ARG A 388 -1.51 -1.88 -20.17
N PRO A 389 -2.56 -1.15 -19.79
CA PRO A 389 -3.87 -1.75 -19.61
C PRO A 389 -4.37 -2.36 -20.92
N ASP A 390 -4.92 -3.56 -20.86
CA ASP A 390 -5.66 -4.18 -21.95
C ASP A 390 -7.14 -3.69 -21.97
N GLU A 391 -7.94 -4.17 -22.93
CA GLU A 391 -9.36 -3.78 -23.04
C GLU A 391 -10.18 -4.18 -21.81
N ASN A 392 -9.83 -5.27 -21.14
CA ASN A 392 -10.51 -5.68 -19.93
C ASN A 392 -10.11 -4.81 -18.73
N ASP A 393 -8.83 -4.41 -18.67
CA ASP A 393 -8.34 -3.52 -17.63
C ASP A 393 -9.03 -2.15 -17.66
N LEU A 394 -9.32 -1.62 -18.86
CA LEU A 394 -9.95 -0.31 -19.03
C LEU A 394 -11.29 -0.18 -18.28
N ARG A 395 -11.94 -1.30 -17.97
CA ARG A 395 -13.22 -1.33 -17.24
C ARG A 395 -13.10 -0.90 -15.78
N PHE A 396 -11.92 -1.05 -15.17
CA PHE A 396 -11.74 -0.80 -13.74
C PHE A 396 -10.56 0.12 -13.41
N VAL A 397 -9.71 0.47 -14.39
CA VAL A 397 -8.54 1.33 -14.12
C VAL A 397 -8.81 2.81 -14.35
N ASP A 398 -9.89 3.19 -15.03
CA ASP A 398 -10.21 4.59 -15.32
C ASP A 398 -10.82 5.28 -14.10
N THR A 399 -9.97 5.99 -13.36
CA THR A 399 -10.38 6.81 -12.20
C THR A 399 -10.75 8.25 -12.61
N ASP A 400 -10.52 8.63 -13.87
CA ASP A 400 -10.77 9.96 -14.38
C ASP A 400 -12.14 10.05 -15.10
N ALA A 401 -12.96 9.00 -15.13
CA ALA A 401 -14.25 8.96 -15.83
C ALA A 401 -15.18 10.10 -15.40
N ALA A 402 -15.30 10.33 -14.09
CA ALA A 402 -16.11 11.41 -13.52
C ALA A 402 -15.68 12.83 -13.96
N MET A 403 -14.43 13.01 -14.38
CA MET A 403 -13.92 14.30 -14.88
C MET A 403 -14.17 14.49 -16.39
N ARG A 404 -14.54 13.42 -17.11
CA ARG A 404 -14.78 13.45 -18.56
C ARG A 404 -16.27 13.57 -18.91
N ASP A 405 -17.16 13.10 -18.03
CA ASP A 405 -18.62 13.13 -18.25
C ASP A 405 -19.26 14.53 -18.06
N THR A 406 -18.46 15.57 -17.84
CA THR A 406 -18.90 16.97 -17.70
C THR A 406 -18.73 17.81 -18.98
N SER A 407 -18.55 17.18 -20.16
CA SER A 407 -18.43 17.89 -21.44
C SER A 407 -19.54 17.55 -22.41
#